data_4cedfab4ea4a31d8874bcf0ac6cfde27
#
_entry.id   4cedfab4ea4a31d8874bcf0ac6cfde27
#
_cell.length_a   1.000
_cell.length_b   1.000
_cell.length_c   1.000
_cell.angle_alpha   90.00
_cell.angle_beta   90.00
_cell.angle_gamma   90.00
#
_symmetry.space_group_name_H-M   'P 1'
#
loop_
_entity.id
_entity.type
_entity.pdbx_description
1 polymer ?
#
loop_
_entity_poly.entity_id
_entity_poly.type
_entity_poly.pdbx_seq_one_letter_code
_entity_poly.pdbx_strand_id
1 'polypeptide(L)'
;LARYSFIGIEPYKVLVTRKGDKIDPLPRVAEELNKYKVVPVSGLPRFCGGAVGYLAYEAVTRFEELPSPERDPLDLPESLFMFVDSMLIFDHVTHKINILSYVHLDGDIEAAYQKAMERIDNLTIRLRRPLPLGQQTKVATYPMDSYQLSSNFTREEYEAAVVKIKQYITAGEVIQVVPSQRLSQPTKAAPFDIYRALRTINPSPYMFFFDFIGFNIIGASPEILVRLRTI
;
A
#
# COMPACT_ATOMS: atom_id res chain seq x y z
N LEU A 1 6.75 15.98 -6.17
CA LEU A 1 6.72 15.28 -4.88
C LEU A 1 5.36 15.52 -4.21
N ALA A 2 4.82 14.51 -3.54
CA ALA A 2 3.56 14.63 -2.83
C ALA A 2 3.70 15.58 -1.63
N ARG A 3 2.66 16.38 -1.37
CA ARG A 3 2.63 17.29 -0.21
C ARG A 3 2.64 16.55 1.11
N TYR A 4 1.96 15.42 1.18
CA TYR A 4 1.78 14.66 2.42
C TYR A 4 2.43 13.29 2.36
N SER A 5 2.97 12.86 3.51
CA SER A 5 3.26 11.46 3.79
C SER A 5 2.46 11.01 4.99
N PHE A 6 1.98 9.77 4.94
CA PHE A 6 1.11 9.19 5.96
C PHE A 6 1.77 7.95 6.56
N ILE A 7 1.67 7.78 7.87
CA ILE A 7 2.04 6.55 8.56
C ILE A 7 0.84 6.13 9.40
N GLY A 8 0.11 5.11 8.95
CA GLY A 8 -0.92 4.43 9.74
C GLY A 8 -0.27 3.34 10.58
N ILE A 9 -0.72 3.19 11.80
CA ILE A 9 -0.18 2.21 12.77
C ILE A 9 -1.32 1.55 13.52
N GLU A 10 -1.03 0.34 14.01
CA GLU A 10 -1.93 -0.38 14.91
C GLU A 10 -3.37 -0.44 14.36
N PRO A 11 -3.60 -1.03 13.18
CA PRO A 11 -4.93 -1.07 12.58
C PRO A 11 -5.91 -1.74 13.55
N TYR A 12 -7.06 -1.10 13.79
CA TYR A 12 -8.07 -1.66 14.70
C TYR A 12 -8.81 -2.85 14.08
N LYS A 13 -8.73 -3.00 12.76
CA LYS A 13 -9.32 -4.12 12.01
C LYS A 13 -8.52 -4.41 10.76
N VAL A 14 -8.46 -5.67 10.38
CA VAL A 14 -7.89 -6.13 9.11
C VAL A 14 -8.93 -7.01 8.41
N LEU A 15 -9.23 -6.71 7.16
CA LEU A 15 -10.07 -7.50 6.28
C LEU A 15 -9.18 -8.22 5.27
N VAL A 16 -9.31 -9.53 5.19
CA VAL A 16 -8.55 -10.36 4.25
C VAL A 16 -9.53 -11.20 3.42
N THR A 17 -9.32 -11.27 2.11
CA THR A 17 -9.98 -12.25 1.25
C THR A 17 -8.95 -13.07 0.49
N ARG A 18 -9.26 -14.34 0.27
CA ARG A 18 -8.40 -15.28 -0.43
C ARG A 18 -9.06 -15.76 -1.72
N LYS A 19 -8.28 -16.34 -2.59
CA LYS A 19 -8.76 -17.00 -3.81
C LYS A 19 -9.83 -18.05 -3.44
N GLY A 20 -10.98 -17.96 -4.10
CA GLY A 20 -12.11 -18.84 -3.83
C GLY A 20 -13.11 -18.34 -2.78
N ASP A 21 -12.79 -17.29 -2.03
CA ASP A 21 -13.77 -16.64 -1.17
C ASP A 21 -14.89 -16.03 -2.04
N LYS A 22 -16.15 -16.37 -1.71
CA LYS A 22 -17.32 -15.81 -2.40
C LYS A 22 -17.65 -14.37 -1.97
N ILE A 23 -16.83 -13.80 -1.12
CA ILE A 23 -17.05 -12.48 -0.51
C ILE A 23 -16.34 -11.42 -1.35
N ASP A 24 -17.11 -10.47 -1.88
CA ASP A 24 -16.52 -9.24 -2.44
C ASP A 24 -15.98 -8.38 -1.29
N PRO A 25 -14.68 -8.02 -1.27
CA PRO A 25 -14.10 -7.20 -0.22
C PRO A 25 -14.62 -5.76 -0.22
N LEU A 26 -14.96 -5.19 -1.37
CA LEU A 26 -15.30 -3.78 -1.49
C LEU A 26 -16.58 -3.39 -0.73
N PRO A 27 -17.70 -4.13 -0.83
CA PRO A 27 -18.86 -3.89 0.03
C PRO A 27 -18.56 -4.01 1.52
N ARG A 28 -17.68 -4.96 1.91
CA ARG A 28 -17.27 -5.13 3.30
C ARG A 28 -16.44 -3.96 3.83
N VAL A 29 -15.56 -3.41 3.00
CA VAL A 29 -14.83 -2.19 3.32
C VAL A 29 -15.80 -1.02 3.48
N ALA A 30 -16.75 -0.88 2.55
CA ALA A 30 -17.77 0.18 2.63
C ALA A 30 -18.66 0.02 3.88
N GLU A 31 -19.10 -1.19 4.21
CA GLU A 31 -19.87 -1.49 5.41
C GLU A 31 -19.12 -1.07 6.68
N GLU A 32 -17.84 -1.35 6.77
CA GLU A 32 -17.03 -0.96 7.94
C GLU A 32 -16.88 0.56 8.03
N LEU A 33 -16.57 1.22 6.92
CA LEU A 33 -16.39 2.67 6.90
C LEU A 33 -17.71 3.42 7.21
N ASN A 34 -18.85 2.89 6.77
CA ASN A 34 -20.16 3.50 6.99
C ASN A 34 -20.68 3.39 8.43
N LYS A 35 -20.02 2.61 9.29
CA LYS A 35 -20.36 2.57 10.73
C LYS A 35 -20.10 3.89 11.42
N TYR A 36 -19.21 4.71 10.87
CA TYR A 36 -18.74 5.93 11.52
C TYR A 36 -19.00 7.15 10.64
N LYS A 37 -19.54 8.19 11.28
CA LYS A 37 -19.62 9.52 10.69
C LYS A 37 -18.48 10.38 11.22
N VAL A 38 -17.47 10.58 10.38
CA VAL A 38 -16.29 11.37 10.76
C VAL A 38 -16.64 12.86 10.80
N VAL A 39 -16.27 13.53 11.89
CA VAL A 39 -16.36 14.98 12.01
C VAL A 39 -15.13 15.59 11.32
N PRO A 40 -15.32 16.43 10.29
CA PRO A 40 -14.19 17.04 9.59
C PRO A 40 -13.49 18.06 10.48
N VAL A 41 -12.16 18.04 10.46
CA VAL A 41 -11.31 19.00 11.16
C VAL A 41 -10.60 19.88 10.14
N SER A 42 -10.76 21.19 10.28
CA SER A 42 -10.10 22.16 9.40
C SER A 42 -8.57 22.05 9.48
N GLY A 43 -7.90 22.15 8.34
CA GLY A 43 -6.43 22.09 8.26
C GLY A 43 -5.83 20.70 8.11
N LEU A 44 -6.65 19.64 8.22
CA LEU A 44 -6.20 18.28 7.90
C LEU A 44 -6.37 17.99 6.39
N PRO A 45 -5.53 17.08 5.82
CA PRO A 45 -5.74 16.60 4.47
C PRO A 45 -7.02 15.76 4.38
N ARG A 46 -7.47 15.48 3.15
CA ARG A 46 -8.66 14.64 2.92
C ARG A 46 -8.55 13.23 3.50
N PHE A 47 -7.36 12.65 3.38
CA PHE A 47 -7.08 11.35 4.00
C PHE A 47 -6.52 11.59 5.40
N CYS A 48 -7.28 11.20 6.40
CA CYS A 48 -6.91 11.30 7.80
C CYS A 48 -7.29 10.05 8.60
N GLY A 49 -7.62 8.95 7.92
CA GLY A 49 -8.00 7.65 8.48
C GLY A 49 -8.83 6.87 7.47
N GLY A 50 -9.24 5.68 7.84
CA GLY A 50 -10.07 4.80 7.02
C GLY A 50 -9.37 3.51 6.63
N ALA A 51 -9.64 2.99 5.44
CA ALA A 51 -9.10 1.72 4.95
C ALA A 51 -7.94 1.93 3.99
N VAL A 52 -6.85 1.21 4.20
CA VAL A 52 -5.67 1.20 3.33
C VAL A 52 -5.24 -0.24 3.10
N GLY A 53 -4.90 -0.58 1.87
CA GLY A 53 -4.51 -1.96 1.56
C GLY A 53 -4.32 -2.17 0.07
N TYR A 54 -4.53 -3.40 -0.38
CA TYR A 54 -4.47 -3.73 -1.79
C TYR A 54 -5.58 -4.66 -2.22
N LEU A 55 -5.84 -4.64 -3.51
CA LEU A 55 -6.70 -5.55 -4.23
C LEU A 55 -5.88 -6.14 -5.38
N ALA A 56 -5.78 -7.47 -5.46
CA ALA A 56 -5.07 -8.14 -6.53
C ALA A 56 -5.77 -7.92 -7.88
N TYR A 57 -5.02 -8.05 -8.96
CA TYR A 57 -5.57 -7.91 -10.32
C TYR A 57 -6.71 -8.91 -10.57
N GLU A 58 -6.60 -10.12 -10.04
CA GLU A 58 -7.58 -11.19 -10.19
C GLU A 58 -8.96 -10.86 -9.60
N ALA A 59 -9.06 -9.87 -8.72
CA ALA A 59 -10.35 -9.39 -8.24
C ALA A 59 -11.28 -8.90 -9.36
N VAL A 60 -10.72 -8.51 -10.51
CA VAL A 60 -11.48 -8.15 -11.71
C VAL A 60 -12.33 -9.31 -12.23
N THR A 61 -11.97 -10.57 -11.97
CA THR A 61 -12.74 -11.76 -12.35
C THR A 61 -14.11 -11.84 -11.67
N ARG A 62 -14.38 -10.98 -10.70
CA ARG A 62 -15.71 -10.82 -10.08
C ARG A 62 -16.68 -10.03 -10.97
N PHE A 63 -16.16 -9.30 -11.94
CA PHE A 63 -16.91 -8.39 -12.80
C PHE A 63 -16.78 -8.77 -14.27
N GLU A 64 -15.67 -9.42 -14.65
CA GLU A 64 -15.33 -9.76 -16.02
C GLU A 64 -14.91 -11.24 -16.14
N GLU A 65 -15.26 -11.89 -17.24
CA GLU A 65 -14.83 -13.25 -17.54
C GLU A 65 -13.40 -13.25 -18.08
N LEU A 66 -12.45 -13.39 -17.18
CA LEU A 66 -11.03 -13.48 -17.51
C LEU A 66 -10.45 -14.82 -17.08
N PRO A 67 -9.49 -15.37 -17.86
CA PRO A 67 -8.82 -16.59 -17.48
C PRO A 67 -8.05 -16.38 -16.17
N SER A 68 -8.24 -17.29 -15.22
CA SER A 68 -7.42 -17.31 -14.01
C SER A 68 -6.03 -17.89 -14.31
N PRO A 69 -4.97 -17.41 -13.65
CA PRO A 69 -3.65 -18.00 -13.82
C PRO A 69 -3.64 -19.47 -13.36
N GLU A 70 -2.99 -20.33 -14.15
CA GLU A 70 -2.88 -21.76 -13.85
C GLU A 70 -2.12 -22.02 -12.55
N ARG A 71 -1.18 -21.14 -12.22
CA ARG A 71 -0.33 -21.25 -11.03
C ARG A 71 -0.28 -19.92 -10.28
N ASP A 72 -0.41 -20.01 -8.97
CA ASP A 72 -0.19 -18.91 -8.04
C ASP A 72 0.96 -19.27 -7.08
N PRO A 73 2.22 -19.00 -7.48
CA PRO A 73 3.38 -19.40 -6.69
C PRO A 73 3.60 -18.54 -5.45
N LEU A 74 2.89 -17.43 -5.29
CA LEU A 74 3.03 -16.55 -4.14
C LEU A 74 2.02 -16.87 -3.04
N ASP A 75 0.88 -17.45 -3.39
CA ASP A 75 -0.23 -17.79 -2.48
C ASP A 75 -0.59 -16.62 -1.53
N LEU A 76 -0.60 -15.40 -2.07
CA LEU A 76 -0.95 -14.22 -1.31
C LEU A 76 -2.48 -14.03 -1.26
N PRO A 77 -3.00 -13.35 -0.25
CA PRO A 77 -4.41 -12.96 -0.22
C PRO A 77 -4.80 -12.17 -1.49
N GLU A 78 -6.03 -12.37 -1.98
CA GLU A 78 -6.59 -11.61 -3.10
C GLU A 78 -6.82 -10.14 -2.72
N SER A 79 -7.16 -9.89 -1.46
CA SER A 79 -7.17 -8.54 -0.90
C SER A 79 -6.79 -8.51 0.56
N LEU A 80 -6.23 -7.39 0.98
CA LEU A 80 -5.99 -7.10 2.39
C LEU A 80 -6.18 -5.60 2.62
N PHE A 81 -7.09 -5.25 3.53
CA PHE A 81 -7.36 -3.89 3.95
C PHE A 81 -7.16 -3.73 5.46
N MET A 82 -6.36 -2.76 5.84
CA MET A 82 -6.15 -2.33 7.21
C MET A 82 -6.99 -1.09 7.49
N PHE A 83 -7.75 -1.10 8.57
CA PHE A 83 -8.53 0.04 9.02
C PHE A 83 -7.78 0.76 10.12
N VAL A 84 -7.47 2.02 9.90
CA VAL A 84 -6.65 2.83 10.80
C VAL A 84 -7.43 4.03 11.32
N ASP A 85 -7.35 4.24 12.62
CA ASP A 85 -7.93 5.36 13.36
C ASP A 85 -6.86 6.25 14.03
N SER A 86 -5.60 5.86 13.92
CA SER A 86 -4.45 6.58 14.48
C SER A 86 -3.34 6.67 13.43
N MET A 87 -2.83 7.87 13.21
CA MET A 87 -1.82 8.09 12.18
C MET A 87 -0.97 9.34 12.40
N LEU A 88 0.17 9.34 11.73
CA LEU A 88 1.06 10.49 11.57
C LEU A 88 0.88 11.05 10.15
N ILE A 89 0.74 12.36 10.05
CA ILE A 89 0.60 13.08 8.78
C ILE A 89 1.72 14.11 8.69
N PHE A 90 2.65 13.88 7.78
CA PHE A 90 3.77 14.79 7.50
C PHE A 90 3.33 15.75 6.39
N ASP A 91 3.22 17.04 6.70
CA ASP A 91 3.01 18.09 5.70
C ASP A 91 4.37 18.67 5.29
N HIS A 92 4.85 18.30 4.12
CA HIS A 92 6.15 18.71 3.59
C HIS A 92 6.21 20.18 3.17
N VAL A 93 5.05 20.84 2.99
CA VAL A 93 4.98 22.27 2.65
C VAL A 93 5.10 23.14 3.90
N THR A 94 4.38 22.78 4.96
CA THR A 94 4.39 23.53 6.21
C THR A 94 5.43 23.04 7.21
N HIS A 95 6.15 21.94 6.89
CA HIS A 95 7.12 21.27 7.78
C HIS A 95 6.53 20.89 9.14
N LYS A 96 5.28 20.41 9.15
CA LYS A 96 4.57 19.98 10.35
C LYS A 96 4.29 18.49 10.32
N ILE A 97 4.26 17.90 11.52
CA ILE A 97 3.78 16.54 11.74
C ILE A 97 2.51 16.65 12.56
N ASN A 98 1.40 16.23 11.99
CA ASN A 98 0.15 16.11 12.73
C ASN A 98 0.03 14.66 13.23
N ILE A 99 -0.27 14.50 14.51
CA ILE A 99 -0.56 13.21 15.12
C ILE A 99 -2.05 13.17 15.36
N LEU A 100 -2.71 12.14 14.86
CA LEU A 100 -4.15 12.02 14.88
C LEU A 100 -4.54 10.70 15.51
N SER A 101 -5.56 10.73 16.36
CA SER A 101 -6.27 9.56 16.85
C SER A 101 -7.75 9.87 16.93
N TYR A 102 -8.60 8.97 16.39
CA TYR A 102 -10.04 9.11 16.46
C TYR A 102 -10.57 8.73 17.84
N VAL A 103 -11.58 9.47 18.28
CA VAL A 103 -12.39 9.15 19.44
C VAL A 103 -13.72 8.59 18.96
N HIS A 104 -14.06 7.36 19.33
CA HIS A 104 -15.35 6.76 19.06
C HIS A 104 -16.35 7.27 20.12
N LEU A 105 -17.49 7.81 19.67
CA LEU A 105 -18.48 8.45 20.55
C LEU A 105 -19.58 7.48 21.01
N ASP A 106 -19.32 6.18 20.91
CA ASP A 106 -20.16 5.10 21.39
C ASP A 106 -19.67 4.64 22.79
N GLY A 107 -20.49 4.76 23.79
CA GLY A 107 -20.17 4.37 25.17
C GLY A 107 -19.61 5.50 26.04
N ASP A 108 -18.58 5.21 26.83
CA ASP A 108 -17.92 6.20 27.72
C ASP A 108 -17.00 7.09 26.91
N ILE A 109 -17.49 8.30 26.59
CA ILE A 109 -16.77 9.28 25.76
C ILE A 109 -15.52 9.77 26.44
N GLU A 110 -15.56 9.98 27.76
CA GLU A 110 -14.40 10.48 28.51
C GLU A 110 -13.27 9.44 28.50
N ALA A 111 -13.59 8.19 28.76
CA ALA A 111 -12.60 7.09 28.68
C ALA A 111 -12.06 6.92 27.24
N ALA A 112 -12.88 7.06 26.22
CA ALA A 112 -12.44 7.01 24.83
C ALA A 112 -11.51 8.17 24.47
N TYR A 113 -11.81 9.38 24.95
CA TYR A 113 -10.97 10.56 24.78
C TYR A 113 -9.61 10.39 25.45
N GLN A 114 -9.57 9.92 26.69
CA GLN A 114 -8.32 9.68 27.44
C GLN A 114 -7.46 8.65 26.69
N LYS A 115 -8.02 7.57 26.16
CA LYS A 115 -7.29 6.58 25.36
C LYS A 115 -6.71 7.19 24.09
N ALA A 116 -7.44 8.07 23.41
CA ALA A 116 -6.94 8.75 22.22
C ALA A 116 -5.76 9.68 22.56
N MET A 117 -5.85 10.41 23.67
CA MET A 117 -4.74 11.25 24.18
C MET A 117 -3.51 10.41 24.51
N GLU A 118 -3.66 9.30 25.22
CA GLU A 118 -2.56 8.37 25.51
C GLU A 118 -1.88 7.85 24.24
N ARG A 119 -2.64 7.53 23.19
CA ARG A 119 -2.08 7.12 21.88
C ARG A 119 -1.26 8.25 21.27
N ILE A 120 -1.76 9.48 21.27
CA ILE A 120 -1.05 10.66 20.74
C ILE A 120 0.25 10.89 21.52
N ASP A 121 0.21 10.81 22.85
CA ASP A 121 1.38 11.00 23.70
C ASP A 121 2.43 9.90 23.45
N ASN A 122 2.00 8.64 23.36
CA ASN A 122 2.89 7.52 23.05
C ASN A 122 3.56 7.69 21.68
N LEU A 123 2.82 8.13 20.66
CA LEU A 123 3.38 8.42 19.34
C LEU A 123 4.37 9.59 19.39
N THR A 124 4.07 10.62 20.15
CA THR A 124 4.94 11.77 20.35
C THR A 124 6.26 11.35 21.01
N ILE A 125 6.18 10.51 22.03
CA ILE A 125 7.36 9.95 22.71
C ILE A 125 8.18 9.10 21.73
N ARG A 126 7.56 8.24 20.95
CA ARG A 126 8.24 7.40 19.95
C ARG A 126 8.96 8.23 18.89
N LEU A 127 8.35 9.32 18.39
CA LEU A 127 8.99 10.23 17.43
C LEU A 127 10.21 10.96 17.99
N ARG A 128 10.24 11.23 19.29
CA ARG A 128 11.36 11.92 19.97
C ARG A 128 12.51 10.99 20.37
N ARG A 129 12.28 9.68 20.34
CA ARG A 129 13.34 8.73 20.69
C ARG A 129 14.43 8.74 19.62
N PRO A 130 15.71 8.80 20.03
CA PRO A 130 16.80 8.64 19.09
C PRO A 130 16.75 7.24 18.46
N LEU A 131 17.14 7.16 17.21
CA LEU A 131 17.26 5.86 16.54
C LEU A 131 18.38 5.06 17.23
N PRO A 132 18.17 3.76 17.49
CA PRO A 132 19.22 2.89 18.04
C PRO A 132 20.46 2.91 17.15
N LEU A 133 21.61 3.20 17.72
CA LEU A 133 22.91 3.31 17.02
C LEU A 133 23.34 2.04 16.26
N GLY A 134 22.66 0.92 16.45
CA GLY A 134 22.94 -0.36 15.78
C GLY A 134 22.13 -0.65 14.51
N GLN A 135 21.14 0.17 14.17
CA GLN A 135 20.32 0.02 12.96
C GLN A 135 20.84 0.83 11.76
N GLN A 136 22.09 1.28 11.81
CA GLN A 136 22.74 1.71 10.57
C GLN A 136 22.88 0.48 9.69
N THR A 137 22.05 0.45 8.64
CA THR A 137 22.10 -0.60 7.64
C THR A 137 23.54 -0.71 7.14
N LYS A 138 24.24 -1.77 7.53
CA LYS A 138 25.51 -2.09 6.87
C LYS A 138 25.14 -2.27 5.42
N VAL A 139 25.61 -1.39 4.56
CA VAL A 139 25.49 -1.55 3.12
C VAL A 139 26.24 -2.85 2.80
N ALA A 140 25.50 -3.93 2.71
CA ALA A 140 26.06 -5.20 2.29
C ALA A 140 26.32 -5.06 0.79
N THR A 141 27.59 -4.89 0.43
CA THR A 141 28.03 -5.00 -0.94
C THR A 141 27.98 -6.49 -1.31
N TYR A 142 26.97 -6.86 -2.09
CA TYR A 142 26.88 -8.20 -2.67
C TYR A 142 27.64 -8.19 -4.00
N PRO A 143 28.45 -9.22 -4.29
CA PRO A 143 29.02 -9.38 -5.61
C PRO A 143 27.91 -9.48 -6.65
N MET A 144 27.97 -8.71 -7.73
CA MET A 144 26.94 -8.69 -8.78
C MET A 144 26.68 -10.06 -9.41
N ASP A 145 27.68 -10.95 -9.40
CA ASP A 145 27.60 -12.28 -10.00
C ASP A 145 26.81 -13.34 -9.20
N SER A 146 26.30 -12.98 -8.02
CA SER A 146 25.55 -13.90 -7.15
C SER A 146 24.02 -13.81 -7.29
N TYR A 147 23.51 -12.99 -8.20
CA TYR A 147 22.08 -12.78 -8.35
C TYR A 147 21.44 -13.84 -9.27
N GLN A 148 20.75 -14.80 -8.68
CA GLN A 148 19.88 -15.71 -9.42
C GLN A 148 18.53 -15.02 -9.65
N LEU A 149 18.45 -14.24 -10.71
CA LEU A 149 17.21 -13.59 -11.13
C LEU A 149 16.39 -14.58 -11.94
N SER A 150 15.18 -14.88 -11.51
CA SER A 150 14.21 -15.63 -12.31
C SER A 150 13.11 -14.71 -12.83
N SER A 151 12.60 -15.00 -14.02
CA SER A 151 11.53 -14.25 -14.68
C SER A 151 10.40 -15.19 -15.08
N ASN A 152 9.17 -14.68 -15.11
CA ASN A 152 8.01 -15.38 -15.65
C ASN A 152 7.88 -15.27 -17.18
N PHE A 153 8.75 -14.48 -17.81
CA PHE A 153 8.88 -14.36 -19.27
C PHE A 153 10.36 -14.53 -19.64
N THR A 154 10.64 -15.16 -20.79
CA THR A 154 11.90 -14.94 -21.46
C THR A 154 11.91 -13.56 -22.11
N ARG A 155 13.08 -13.10 -22.51
CA ARG A 155 13.21 -11.82 -23.22
C ARG A 155 12.42 -11.83 -24.53
N GLU A 156 12.54 -12.90 -25.28
CA GLU A 156 11.89 -13.11 -26.58
C GLU A 156 10.36 -13.11 -26.46
N GLU A 157 9.82 -13.80 -25.45
CA GLU A 157 8.36 -13.83 -25.18
C GLU A 157 7.85 -12.45 -24.80
N TYR A 158 8.59 -11.69 -23.98
CA TYR A 158 8.19 -10.34 -23.59
C TYR A 158 8.21 -9.37 -24.78
N GLU A 159 9.27 -9.42 -25.60
CA GLU A 159 9.39 -8.60 -26.81
C GLU A 159 8.29 -8.94 -27.82
N ALA A 160 7.95 -10.21 -27.99
CA ALA A 160 6.83 -10.66 -28.84
C ALA A 160 5.48 -10.15 -28.33
N ALA A 161 5.25 -10.16 -27.00
CA ALA A 161 4.05 -9.60 -26.39
C ALA A 161 3.93 -8.09 -26.68
N VAL A 162 5.03 -7.35 -26.58
CA VAL A 162 5.04 -5.91 -26.90
C VAL A 162 4.69 -5.66 -28.37
N VAL A 163 5.23 -6.47 -29.30
CA VAL A 163 4.90 -6.37 -30.73
C VAL A 163 3.40 -6.62 -30.95
N LYS A 164 2.83 -7.64 -30.32
CA LYS A 164 1.40 -7.94 -30.42
C LYS A 164 0.53 -6.82 -29.85
N ILE A 165 0.92 -6.24 -28.72
CA ILE A 165 0.22 -5.08 -28.12
C ILE A 165 0.21 -3.90 -29.10
N LYS A 166 1.33 -3.60 -29.74
CA LYS A 166 1.40 -2.52 -30.75
C LYS A 166 0.46 -2.78 -31.91
N GLN A 167 0.26 -4.03 -32.33
CA GLN A 167 -0.72 -4.39 -33.36
C GLN A 167 -2.15 -4.09 -32.92
N TYR A 168 -2.53 -4.42 -31.68
CA TYR A 168 -3.85 -4.09 -31.11
C TYR A 168 -4.07 -2.57 -31.04
N ILE A 169 -3.06 -1.80 -30.65
CA ILE A 169 -3.15 -0.34 -30.63
C ILE A 169 -3.38 0.20 -32.06
N THR A 170 -2.63 -0.30 -33.05
CA THR A 170 -2.77 0.12 -34.45
C THR A 170 -4.13 -0.28 -35.05
N ALA A 171 -4.67 -1.41 -34.63
CA ALA A 171 -6.00 -1.88 -35.04
C ALA A 171 -7.15 -1.11 -34.38
N GLY A 172 -6.86 -0.26 -33.36
CA GLY A 172 -7.87 0.50 -32.64
C GLY A 172 -8.59 -0.24 -31.53
N GLU A 173 -8.13 -1.46 -31.19
CA GLU A 173 -8.73 -2.28 -30.12
C GLU A 173 -8.50 -1.66 -28.75
N VAL A 174 -7.32 -1.01 -28.54
CA VAL A 174 -6.94 -0.37 -27.29
C VAL A 174 -6.11 0.89 -27.56
N ILE A 175 -6.11 1.83 -26.62
CA ILE A 175 -5.31 3.04 -26.72
C ILE A 175 -3.94 2.84 -26.04
N GLN A 176 -3.93 2.13 -24.92
CA GLN A 176 -2.75 1.87 -24.11
C GLN A 176 -2.84 0.51 -23.45
N VAL A 177 -1.72 -0.18 -23.33
CA VAL A 177 -1.58 -1.43 -22.57
C VAL A 177 -0.31 -1.38 -21.75
N VAL A 178 -0.38 -1.81 -20.50
CA VAL A 178 0.77 -1.96 -19.62
C VAL A 178 1.05 -3.44 -19.41
N PRO A 179 2.03 -4.04 -20.10
CA PRO A 179 2.40 -5.43 -19.88
C PRO A 179 3.08 -5.57 -18.52
N SER A 180 2.80 -6.68 -17.82
CA SER A 180 3.38 -6.99 -16.52
C SER A 180 4.42 -8.10 -16.64
N GLN A 181 5.56 -7.92 -15.99
CA GLN A 181 6.60 -8.94 -15.85
C GLN A 181 6.97 -9.08 -14.38
N ARG A 182 7.15 -10.32 -13.93
CA ARG A 182 7.63 -10.62 -12.58
C ARG A 182 9.07 -11.11 -12.63
N LEU A 183 9.92 -10.39 -11.90
CA LEU A 183 11.29 -10.80 -11.62
C LEU A 183 11.38 -11.23 -10.15
N SER A 184 12.08 -12.31 -9.86
CA SER A 184 12.20 -12.85 -8.50
C SER A 184 13.65 -13.17 -8.18
N GLN A 185 14.09 -12.80 -6.99
CA GLN A 185 15.40 -13.15 -6.47
C GLN A 185 15.38 -13.24 -4.94
N PRO A 186 16.18 -14.11 -4.33
CA PRO A 186 16.41 -14.12 -2.89
C PRO A 186 17.06 -12.81 -2.43
N THR A 187 16.65 -12.30 -1.27
CA THR A 187 17.27 -11.12 -0.66
C THR A 187 17.42 -11.29 0.85
N LYS A 188 18.46 -10.66 1.42
CA LYS A 188 18.64 -10.53 2.87
C LYS A 188 18.37 -9.10 3.35
N ALA A 189 18.03 -8.19 2.43
CA ALA A 189 17.72 -6.81 2.78
C ALA A 189 16.40 -6.75 3.58
N ALA A 190 16.38 -5.91 4.60
CA ALA A 190 15.13 -5.64 5.30
C ALA A 190 14.14 -4.95 4.36
N PRO A 191 12.84 -5.31 4.38
CA PRO A 191 11.84 -4.74 3.47
C PRO A 191 11.80 -3.21 3.50
N PHE A 192 11.94 -2.60 4.68
CA PHE A 192 11.95 -1.15 4.79
C PHE A 192 13.18 -0.48 4.15
N ASP A 193 14.33 -1.17 4.13
CA ASP A 193 15.52 -0.67 3.45
C ASP A 193 15.36 -0.74 1.92
N ILE A 194 14.65 -1.75 1.41
CA ILE A 194 14.25 -1.81 0.00
C ILE A 194 13.37 -0.60 -0.36
N TYR A 195 12.38 -0.27 0.48
CA TYR A 195 11.57 0.93 0.31
C TYR A 195 12.40 2.21 0.28
N ARG A 196 13.34 2.35 1.21
CA ARG A 196 14.23 3.52 1.30
C ARG A 196 15.12 3.66 0.07
N ALA A 197 15.66 2.54 -0.43
CA ALA A 197 16.45 2.52 -1.67
C ALA A 197 15.57 2.89 -2.88
N LEU A 198 14.39 2.29 -3.00
CA LEU A 198 13.43 2.56 -4.07
C LEU A 198 13.03 4.04 -4.11
N ARG A 199 12.79 4.65 -2.95
CA ARG A 199 12.48 6.08 -2.82
C ARG A 199 13.58 6.99 -3.36
N THR A 200 14.84 6.55 -3.27
CA THR A 200 16.00 7.31 -3.76
C THR A 200 16.21 7.11 -5.27
N ILE A 201 16.05 5.87 -5.74
CA ILE A 201 16.35 5.49 -7.14
C ILE A 201 15.20 5.88 -8.07
N ASN A 202 13.95 5.68 -7.64
CA ASN A 202 12.75 5.90 -8.43
C ASN A 202 11.69 6.65 -7.62
N PRO A 203 11.91 7.93 -7.27
CA PRO A 203 10.93 8.72 -6.56
C PRO A 203 9.67 8.89 -7.41
N SER A 204 8.52 8.58 -6.85
CA SER A 204 7.24 8.56 -7.53
C SER A 204 6.18 9.30 -6.69
N PRO A 205 5.13 9.88 -7.31
CA PRO A 205 4.05 10.54 -6.59
C PRO A 205 3.28 9.62 -5.63
N TYR A 206 3.23 8.33 -5.96
CA TYR A 206 2.48 7.32 -5.20
C TYR A 206 3.44 6.22 -4.72
N MET A 207 4.15 6.52 -3.65
CA MET A 207 5.00 5.53 -2.99
C MET A 207 4.29 4.94 -1.78
N PHE A 208 4.45 3.64 -1.58
CA PHE A 208 3.85 2.96 -0.44
C PHE A 208 4.75 1.84 0.10
N PHE A 209 4.60 1.61 1.38
CA PHE A 209 5.16 0.49 2.12
C PHE A 209 4.04 -0.08 2.99
N PHE A 210 3.62 -1.30 2.69
CA PHE A 210 2.66 -2.03 3.51
C PHE A 210 3.37 -3.16 4.24
N ASP A 211 3.28 -3.14 5.56
CA ASP A 211 3.79 -4.19 6.43
C ASP A 211 2.62 -5.08 6.87
N PHE A 212 2.46 -6.19 6.17
CA PHE A 212 1.44 -7.18 6.46
C PHE A 212 2.05 -8.36 7.22
N ILE A 213 1.21 -9.12 7.91
CA ILE A 213 1.67 -10.32 8.61
C ILE A 213 2.16 -11.35 7.59
N GLY A 214 3.47 -11.60 7.59
CA GLY A 214 4.10 -12.62 6.76
C GLY A 214 4.63 -12.14 5.40
N PHE A 215 4.27 -10.93 4.94
CA PHE A 215 4.81 -10.35 3.72
C PHE A 215 4.70 -8.82 3.71
N ASN A 216 5.45 -8.19 2.80
CA ASN A 216 5.42 -6.74 2.61
C ASN A 216 5.11 -6.40 1.15
N ILE A 217 4.40 -5.31 0.93
CA ILE A 217 4.22 -4.74 -0.40
C ILE A 217 4.88 -3.36 -0.44
N ILE A 218 5.80 -3.21 -1.39
CA ILE A 218 6.58 -1.98 -1.58
C ILE A 218 6.36 -1.52 -3.00
N GLY A 219 6.02 -0.25 -3.19
CA GLY A 219 5.77 0.25 -4.52
C GLY A 219 6.12 1.71 -4.74
N ALA A 220 6.36 2.02 -6.02
CA ALA A 220 6.56 3.35 -6.56
C ALA A 220 5.76 3.47 -7.85
N SER A 221 4.52 3.96 -7.76
CA SER A 221 3.64 4.11 -8.92
C SER A 221 3.70 5.54 -9.46
N PRO A 222 3.92 5.74 -10.75
CA PRO A 222 3.91 7.07 -11.36
C PRO A 222 2.49 7.60 -11.59
N GLU A 223 1.50 6.72 -11.64
CA GLU A 223 0.15 7.03 -12.10
C GLU A 223 -0.92 6.53 -11.13
N ILE A 224 -2.00 7.29 -11.04
CA ILE A 224 -3.19 6.90 -10.28
C ILE A 224 -4.13 6.08 -11.18
N LEU A 225 -4.63 4.95 -10.68
CA LEU A 225 -5.61 4.15 -11.42
C LEU A 225 -6.96 4.85 -11.49
N VAL A 226 -7.49 5.23 -10.33
CA VAL A 226 -8.79 5.91 -10.22
C VAL A 226 -8.85 6.77 -8.96
N ARG A 227 -9.54 7.90 -9.04
CA ARG A 227 -9.82 8.75 -7.90
C ARG A 227 -11.27 9.22 -7.93
N LEU A 228 -12.04 8.85 -6.94
CA LEU A 228 -13.37 9.40 -6.73
C LEU A 228 -13.27 10.68 -5.88
N ARG A 229 -13.95 11.74 -6.29
CA ARG A 229 -14.11 12.96 -5.51
C ARG A 229 -15.59 13.19 -5.31
N THR A 230 -16.04 13.21 -4.06
CA THR A 230 -17.36 13.74 -3.73
C THR A 230 -17.31 15.26 -3.91
N ILE A 231 -18.24 15.79 -4.67
CA ILE A 231 -18.43 17.24 -4.89
C ILE A 231 -19.10 17.85 -3.66
#